data_dcfb7d6174fd048a2d7872e71708fb32
#
_entry.id   dcfb7d6174fd048a2d7872e71708fb32
#
_cell.length_a   1.000
_cell.length_b   1.000
_cell.length_c   1.000
_cell.angle_alpha   90.00
_cell.angle_beta   90.00
_cell.angle_gamma   90.00
#
_symmetry.space_group_name_H-M   'P 1'
#
loop_
_entity.id
_entity.type
_entity.pdbx_description
1 polymer ?
#
loop_
_entity_poly.entity_id
_entity_poly.type
_entity_poly.pdbx_seq_one_letter_code
_entity_poly.pdbx_strand_id
1 'polypeptide(L)'
;MSKITIFTPTYNRGHLLPNLYNSLLNQTCKNFEWLIIDDESNDNTEVIVNKIIEKNDSFEIRYYKQKHGGKHRAINKALDIAKGDYFFIVDSDDQLTRDAVELAYKWIEDTCHNSKIAGVAGLRSHMNGDVIGDKLSIENDSWIECSNFDRERNHLLGDKAEIYKTELLKKNKFPEFDNEFFVTEAVMWDKVAALGYQVRWYNTIIYLCEYLDNGLSKSGANSLNGYINNYMGFSYYVRQRIRYTYLENNLRLILDYIRVSKIKKISFIKIVHNIGLSKYEFIKLIANIPFHYISKKIGGNNKHE
;
A
#
# COMPACT_ATOMS: atom_id res chain seq x y z
N MET A 1 -0.71 -24.96 11.08
CA MET A 1 0.14 -23.86 10.56
C MET A 1 -0.77 -22.80 10.00
N SER A 2 -0.51 -21.54 10.33
CA SER A 2 -1.22 -20.41 9.72
C SER A 2 -1.06 -20.45 8.21
N LYS A 3 -2.09 -20.09 7.43
CA LYS A 3 -2.01 -20.04 5.96
C LYS A 3 -1.78 -18.59 5.51
N ILE A 4 -1.04 -18.37 4.43
CA ILE A 4 -0.86 -17.04 3.83
C ILE A 4 -1.80 -16.94 2.61
N THR A 5 -2.55 -15.83 2.51
CA THR A 5 -3.19 -15.41 1.26
C THR A 5 -2.24 -14.46 0.54
N ILE A 6 -1.71 -14.88 -0.60
CA ILE A 6 -1.05 -13.99 -1.57
C ILE A 6 -2.17 -13.41 -2.43
N PHE A 7 -2.36 -12.10 -2.32
CA PHE A 7 -3.42 -11.38 -3.01
C PHE A 7 -2.85 -10.53 -4.16
N THR A 8 -3.46 -10.65 -5.34
CA THR A 8 -3.08 -9.87 -6.52
C THR A 8 -4.29 -9.12 -7.08
N PRO A 9 -4.29 -7.78 -7.03
CA PRO A 9 -5.22 -6.98 -7.81
C PRO A 9 -4.76 -6.93 -9.27
N THR A 10 -5.69 -7.04 -10.23
CA THR A 10 -5.36 -6.90 -11.66
C THR A 10 -6.42 -6.08 -12.40
N TYR A 11 -5.97 -5.30 -13.38
CA TYR A 11 -6.83 -4.55 -14.30
C TYR A 11 -6.12 -4.35 -15.63
N ASN A 12 -6.60 -5.03 -16.69
CA ASN A 12 -6.00 -5.00 -18.05
C ASN A 12 -4.50 -5.36 -18.07
N ARG A 13 -4.10 -6.36 -17.27
CA ARG A 13 -2.70 -6.79 -17.08
C ARG A 13 -2.52 -8.31 -17.19
N GLY A 14 -3.42 -8.99 -17.90
CA GLY A 14 -3.35 -10.44 -18.06
C GLY A 14 -2.00 -10.93 -18.55
N HIS A 15 -1.35 -10.20 -19.45
CA HIS A 15 -0.05 -10.54 -20.01
C HIS A 15 1.12 -10.58 -18.99
N LEU A 16 0.96 -9.97 -17.82
CA LEU A 16 1.98 -9.93 -16.75
C LEU A 16 1.82 -11.08 -15.74
N LEU A 17 0.60 -11.58 -15.54
CA LEU A 17 0.31 -12.63 -14.56
C LEU A 17 1.13 -13.93 -14.72
N PRO A 18 1.53 -14.36 -15.93
CA PRO A 18 2.38 -15.54 -16.07
C PRO A 18 3.75 -15.41 -15.38
N ASN A 19 4.35 -14.22 -15.32
CA ASN A 19 5.63 -14.00 -14.63
C ASN A 19 5.47 -14.16 -13.12
N LEU A 20 4.43 -13.53 -12.54
CA LEU A 20 4.08 -13.72 -11.14
C LEU A 20 3.78 -15.20 -10.83
N TYR A 21 2.93 -15.86 -11.65
CA TYR A 21 2.62 -17.28 -11.49
C TYR A 21 3.88 -18.15 -11.45
N ASN A 22 4.82 -17.93 -12.36
CA ASN A 22 6.09 -18.66 -12.37
C ASN A 22 6.89 -18.45 -11.09
N SER A 23 6.91 -17.22 -10.54
CA SER A 23 7.58 -16.95 -9.26
C SER A 23 6.91 -17.68 -8.10
N LEU A 24 5.57 -17.82 -8.11
CA LEU A 24 4.81 -18.61 -7.13
C LEU A 24 5.01 -20.13 -7.30
N LEU A 25 5.12 -20.62 -8.54
CA LEU A 25 5.49 -22.01 -8.81
C LEU A 25 6.90 -22.36 -8.31
N ASN A 26 7.80 -21.40 -8.27
CA ASN A 26 9.18 -21.60 -7.82
C ASN A 26 9.38 -21.45 -6.31
N GLN A 27 8.33 -21.12 -5.55
CA GLN A 27 8.45 -21.01 -4.09
C GLN A 27 8.88 -22.34 -3.44
N THR A 28 9.77 -22.28 -2.45
CA THR A 28 10.19 -23.46 -1.66
C THR A 28 9.07 -23.96 -0.75
N CYS A 29 8.19 -23.08 -0.28
CA CYS A 29 7.01 -23.40 0.50
C CYS A 29 5.73 -23.11 -0.29
N LYS A 30 4.83 -24.12 -0.41
CA LYS A 30 3.55 -24.01 -1.16
C LYS A 30 2.32 -23.84 -0.27
N ASN A 31 2.49 -23.62 1.02
CA ASN A 31 1.36 -23.48 1.94
C ASN A 31 0.72 -22.09 1.86
N PHE A 32 0.23 -21.68 0.71
CA PHE A 32 -0.50 -20.43 0.49
C PHE A 32 -1.68 -20.66 -0.47
N GLU A 33 -2.61 -19.72 -0.49
CA GLU A 33 -3.52 -19.54 -1.61
C GLU A 33 -3.09 -18.32 -2.43
N TRP A 34 -3.30 -18.36 -3.75
CA TRP A 34 -3.21 -17.18 -4.61
C TRP A 34 -4.61 -16.66 -4.94
N LEU A 35 -4.96 -15.52 -4.38
CA LEU A 35 -6.25 -14.87 -4.56
C LEU A 35 -6.10 -13.70 -5.54
N ILE A 36 -6.77 -13.79 -6.69
CA ILE A 36 -6.75 -12.78 -7.74
C ILE A 36 -8.10 -12.07 -7.77
N ILE A 37 -8.10 -10.75 -7.67
CA ILE A 37 -9.28 -9.92 -7.91
C ILE A 37 -9.06 -9.10 -9.18
N ASP A 38 -9.86 -9.39 -10.20
CA ASP A 38 -9.91 -8.67 -11.46
C ASP A 38 -10.90 -7.50 -11.34
N ASP A 39 -10.39 -6.30 -11.47
CA ASP A 39 -11.14 -5.05 -11.34
C ASP A 39 -11.82 -4.65 -12.68
N GLU A 40 -12.56 -5.62 -13.30
CA GLU A 40 -13.30 -5.46 -14.57
C GLU A 40 -12.39 -5.31 -15.81
N SER A 41 -11.38 -6.15 -15.95
CA SER A 41 -10.54 -6.18 -17.15
C SER A 41 -11.35 -6.46 -18.43
N ASN A 42 -10.95 -5.78 -19.50
CA ASN A 42 -11.52 -5.92 -20.84
C ASN A 42 -10.54 -6.57 -21.84
N ASP A 43 -9.35 -6.91 -21.39
CA ASP A 43 -8.34 -7.67 -22.13
C ASP A 43 -8.53 -9.19 -21.94
N ASN A 44 -7.53 -9.96 -22.29
CA ASN A 44 -7.55 -11.41 -22.14
C ASN A 44 -7.18 -11.92 -20.73
N THR A 45 -7.25 -11.07 -19.68
CA THR A 45 -6.90 -11.42 -18.29
C THR A 45 -7.61 -12.70 -17.84
N GLU A 46 -8.93 -12.77 -17.98
CA GLU A 46 -9.73 -13.92 -17.56
C GLU A 46 -9.32 -15.22 -18.27
N VAL A 47 -9.06 -15.15 -19.58
CA VAL A 47 -8.62 -16.32 -20.37
C VAL A 47 -7.25 -16.81 -19.89
N ILE A 48 -6.34 -15.89 -19.58
CA ILE A 48 -4.99 -16.23 -19.09
C ILE A 48 -5.08 -16.86 -17.71
N VAL A 49 -5.86 -16.27 -16.79
CA VAL A 49 -6.02 -16.82 -15.43
C VAL A 49 -6.64 -18.20 -15.46
N ASN A 50 -7.67 -18.44 -16.27
CA ASN A 50 -8.27 -19.77 -16.40
C ASN A 50 -7.27 -20.81 -16.90
N LYS A 51 -6.43 -20.47 -17.88
CA LYS A 51 -5.36 -21.37 -18.35
C LYS A 51 -4.32 -21.63 -17.26
N ILE A 52 -4.02 -20.66 -16.41
CA ILE A 52 -3.12 -20.84 -15.26
C ILE A 52 -3.76 -21.82 -14.26
N ILE A 53 -5.05 -21.63 -13.92
CA ILE A 53 -5.78 -22.50 -12.99
C ILE A 53 -5.82 -23.94 -13.50
N GLU A 54 -6.11 -24.16 -14.80
CA GLU A 54 -6.16 -25.49 -15.41
C GLU A 54 -4.81 -26.24 -15.37
N LYS A 55 -3.70 -25.51 -15.43
CA LYS A 55 -2.35 -26.09 -15.42
C LYS A 55 -1.74 -26.27 -14.04
N ASN A 56 -2.32 -25.60 -13.04
CA ASN A 56 -1.75 -25.56 -11.69
C ASN A 56 -2.28 -26.71 -10.84
N ASP A 57 -1.35 -27.44 -10.21
CA ASP A 57 -1.60 -28.51 -9.24
C ASP A 57 -0.89 -28.29 -7.89
N SER A 58 -0.19 -27.17 -7.74
CA SER A 58 0.78 -26.98 -6.67
C SER A 58 0.21 -26.21 -5.44
N PHE A 59 -0.76 -25.35 -5.66
CA PHE A 59 -1.39 -24.53 -4.61
C PHE A 59 -2.79 -24.08 -5.03
N GLU A 60 -3.59 -23.62 -4.10
CA GLU A 60 -4.94 -23.13 -4.40
C GLU A 60 -4.89 -21.78 -5.13
N ILE A 61 -5.57 -21.67 -6.29
CA ILE A 61 -5.77 -20.41 -7.01
C ILE A 61 -7.26 -20.09 -7.00
N ARG A 62 -7.58 -18.84 -6.63
CA ARG A 62 -8.96 -18.35 -6.63
C ARG A 62 -9.04 -17.04 -7.40
N TYR A 63 -9.93 -16.97 -8.37
CA TYR A 63 -10.14 -15.81 -9.22
C TYR A 63 -11.55 -15.28 -9.07
N TYR A 64 -11.66 -13.97 -8.90
CA TYR A 64 -12.94 -13.27 -8.82
C TYR A 64 -12.88 -11.97 -9.60
N LYS A 65 -13.94 -11.70 -10.35
CA LYS A 65 -14.15 -10.43 -11.04
C LYS A 65 -15.02 -9.51 -10.18
N GLN A 66 -14.76 -8.21 -10.24
CA GLN A 66 -15.59 -7.19 -9.62
C GLN A 66 -15.80 -6.04 -10.59
N LYS A 67 -16.81 -5.20 -10.34
CA LYS A 67 -16.97 -3.93 -11.06
C LYS A 67 -15.78 -3.02 -10.78
N HIS A 68 -15.30 -2.32 -11.81
CA HIS A 68 -14.14 -1.42 -11.69
C HIS A 68 -14.32 -0.42 -10.55
N GLY A 69 -13.40 -0.47 -9.63
CA GLY A 69 -13.46 0.31 -8.39
C GLY A 69 -12.10 0.73 -7.83
N GLY A 70 -11.02 0.24 -8.42
CA GLY A 70 -9.64 0.52 -8.01
C GLY A 70 -9.09 -0.44 -6.95
N LYS A 71 -7.76 -0.42 -6.80
CA LYS A 71 -6.99 -1.35 -5.96
C LYS A 71 -7.52 -1.45 -4.53
N HIS A 72 -7.89 -0.34 -3.90
CA HIS A 72 -8.37 -0.33 -2.50
C HIS A 72 -9.67 -1.12 -2.32
N ARG A 73 -10.61 -1.08 -3.29
CA ARG A 73 -11.83 -1.91 -3.25
C ARG A 73 -11.53 -3.38 -3.51
N ALA A 74 -10.58 -3.66 -4.42
CA ALA A 74 -10.13 -5.02 -4.65
C ALA A 74 -9.49 -5.62 -3.38
N ILE A 75 -8.71 -4.83 -2.62
CA ILE A 75 -8.17 -5.25 -1.32
C ILE A 75 -9.31 -5.51 -0.33
N ASN A 76 -10.28 -4.60 -0.20
CA ASN A 76 -11.43 -4.78 0.70
C ASN A 76 -12.18 -6.08 0.42
N LYS A 77 -12.47 -6.36 -0.87
CA LYS A 77 -13.12 -7.60 -1.30
C LYS A 77 -12.26 -8.83 -1.02
N ALA A 78 -10.97 -8.74 -1.32
CA ALA A 78 -10.04 -9.85 -1.06
C ALA A 78 -9.97 -10.18 0.44
N LEU A 79 -9.93 -9.19 1.31
CA LEU A 79 -9.94 -9.38 2.76
C LEU A 79 -11.20 -10.13 3.24
N ASP A 80 -12.37 -9.88 2.63
CA ASP A 80 -13.62 -10.57 3.02
C ASP A 80 -13.56 -12.08 2.74
N ILE A 81 -12.88 -12.47 1.68
CA ILE A 81 -12.87 -13.84 1.18
C ILE A 81 -11.55 -14.58 1.37
N ALA A 82 -10.51 -13.88 1.86
CA ALA A 82 -9.20 -14.48 2.16
C ALA A 82 -9.35 -15.62 3.20
N LYS A 83 -8.68 -16.74 2.93
CA LYS A 83 -8.64 -17.92 3.80
C LYS A 83 -7.41 -17.96 4.71
N GLY A 84 -6.38 -17.18 4.36
CA GLY A 84 -5.13 -17.13 5.11
C GLY A 84 -5.24 -16.27 6.38
N ASP A 85 -4.55 -16.69 7.43
CA ASP A 85 -4.41 -15.92 8.67
C ASP A 85 -3.56 -14.65 8.45
N TYR A 86 -2.73 -14.67 7.40
CA TYR A 86 -1.88 -13.57 6.98
C TYR A 86 -2.17 -13.20 5.52
N PHE A 87 -2.08 -11.92 5.22
CA PHE A 87 -2.42 -11.32 3.94
C PHE A 87 -1.21 -10.60 3.36
N PHE A 88 -0.78 -11.01 2.18
CA PHE A 88 0.37 -10.50 1.45
C PHE A 88 -0.07 -9.95 0.09
N ILE A 89 0.04 -8.63 -0.09
CA ILE A 89 -0.28 -7.99 -1.37
C ILE A 89 0.91 -8.13 -2.31
N VAL A 90 0.69 -8.76 -3.46
CA VAL A 90 1.67 -8.88 -4.54
C VAL A 90 1.04 -8.37 -5.83
N ASP A 91 1.59 -7.29 -6.38
CA ASP A 91 1.07 -6.64 -7.57
C ASP A 91 1.28 -7.51 -8.82
N SER A 92 0.42 -7.34 -9.83
CA SER A 92 0.36 -8.21 -11.02
C SER A 92 1.60 -8.15 -11.91
N ASP A 93 2.40 -7.09 -11.78
CA ASP A 93 3.63 -6.82 -12.52
C ASP A 93 4.91 -7.22 -11.74
N ASP A 94 4.75 -7.74 -10.52
CA ASP A 94 5.87 -8.04 -9.63
C ASP A 94 6.06 -9.55 -9.44
N GLN A 95 7.14 -9.95 -8.76
CA GLN A 95 7.52 -11.33 -8.48
C GLN A 95 8.00 -11.47 -7.03
N LEU A 96 8.03 -12.71 -6.53
CA LEU A 96 8.62 -13.04 -5.24
C LEU A 96 9.97 -13.74 -5.42
N THR A 97 10.91 -13.56 -4.48
CA THR A 97 12.10 -14.39 -4.41
C THR A 97 11.70 -15.84 -4.14
N ARG A 98 12.57 -16.79 -4.48
CA ARG A 98 12.27 -18.22 -4.40
C ARG A 98 11.87 -18.71 -3.01
N ASP A 99 12.38 -18.08 -1.98
CA ASP A 99 12.23 -18.43 -0.56
C ASP A 99 11.29 -17.47 0.21
N ALA A 100 10.65 -16.53 -0.47
CA ALA A 100 9.86 -15.48 0.14
C ALA A 100 8.77 -16.01 1.08
N VAL A 101 8.03 -17.05 0.67
CA VAL A 101 6.96 -17.63 1.50
C VAL A 101 7.54 -18.39 2.70
N GLU A 102 8.64 -19.11 2.54
CA GLU A 102 9.34 -19.81 3.61
C GLU A 102 9.87 -18.83 4.67
N LEU A 103 10.53 -17.76 4.23
CA LEU A 103 10.99 -16.66 5.11
C LEU A 103 9.82 -16.01 5.83
N ALA A 104 8.72 -15.73 5.13
CA ALA A 104 7.52 -15.17 5.73
C ALA A 104 6.99 -16.06 6.87
N TYR A 105 6.96 -17.38 6.70
CA TYR A 105 6.56 -18.31 7.77
C TYR A 105 7.49 -18.29 8.95
N LYS A 106 8.80 -18.32 8.72
CA LYS A 106 9.81 -18.20 9.78
C LYS A 106 9.61 -16.92 10.58
N TRP A 107 9.44 -15.80 9.92
CA TRP A 107 9.23 -14.51 10.55
C TRP A 107 7.92 -14.42 11.34
N ILE A 108 6.85 -15.03 10.80
CA ILE A 108 5.54 -15.12 11.47
C ILE A 108 5.67 -15.94 12.75
N GLU A 109 6.36 -17.07 12.72
CA GLU A 109 6.59 -17.93 13.87
C GLU A 109 7.41 -17.21 14.95
N ASP A 110 8.45 -16.49 14.57
CA ASP A 110 9.28 -15.69 15.49
C ASP A 110 8.49 -14.56 16.18
N THR A 111 7.38 -14.14 15.61
CA THR A 111 6.54 -13.04 16.15
C THR A 111 5.26 -13.51 16.84
N CYS A 112 4.89 -14.79 16.76
CA CYS A 112 3.58 -15.29 17.18
C CYS A 112 3.26 -15.04 18.66
N HIS A 113 4.29 -14.95 19.51
CA HIS A 113 4.15 -14.69 20.96
C HIS A 113 3.97 -13.19 21.30
N ASN A 114 4.20 -12.28 20.35
CA ASN A 114 4.05 -10.84 20.56
C ASN A 114 2.72 -10.35 19.98
N SER A 115 1.71 -10.17 20.83
CA SER A 115 0.38 -9.73 20.43
C SER A 115 0.36 -8.31 19.82
N LYS A 116 1.40 -7.49 20.08
CA LYS A 116 1.53 -6.14 19.50
C LYS A 116 2.05 -6.13 18.07
N ILE A 117 2.54 -7.25 17.54
CA ILE A 117 2.99 -7.34 16.17
C ILE A 117 1.80 -7.62 15.25
N ALA A 118 1.54 -6.67 14.35
CA ALA A 118 0.50 -6.76 13.33
C ALA A 118 0.89 -7.67 12.18
N GLY A 119 2.18 -7.78 11.91
CA GLY A 119 2.71 -8.50 10.77
C GLY A 119 4.21 -8.40 10.67
N VAL A 120 4.74 -8.92 9.59
CA VAL A 120 6.16 -8.93 9.25
C VAL A 120 6.37 -8.28 7.88
N ALA A 121 7.57 -7.78 7.61
CA ALA A 121 7.86 -7.19 6.32
C ALA A 121 9.32 -7.42 5.92
N GLY A 122 9.54 -7.59 4.61
CA GLY A 122 10.85 -7.63 3.99
C GLY A 122 11.08 -6.45 3.06
N LEU A 123 12.25 -6.43 2.42
CA LEU A 123 12.63 -5.43 1.44
C LEU A 123 12.02 -5.77 0.07
N ARG A 124 11.78 -4.73 -0.73
CA ARG A 124 11.56 -4.82 -2.16
C ARG A 124 12.83 -4.39 -2.90
N SER A 125 13.08 -4.98 -4.04
CA SER A 125 14.17 -4.60 -4.93
C SER A 125 13.71 -4.53 -6.39
N HIS A 126 14.48 -3.85 -7.20
CA HIS A 126 14.41 -4.01 -8.65
C HIS A 126 14.87 -5.42 -9.06
N MET A 127 14.55 -5.85 -10.29
CA MET A 127 14.97 -7.15 -10.82
C MET A 127 16.50 -7.34 -10.85
N ASN A 128 17.28 -6.27 -10.84
CA ASN A 128 18.76 -6.28 -10.76
C ASN A 128 19.29 -6.41 -9.31
N GLY A 129 18.42 -6.46 -8.30
CA GLY A 129 18.77 -6.59 -6.88
C GLY A 129 18.96 -5.27 -6.14
N ASP A 130 18.83 -4.12 -6.80
CA ASP A 130 18.89 -2.82 -6.13
C ASP A 130 17.66 -2.60 -5.24
N VAL A 131 17.89 -2.33 -3.95
CA VAL A 131 16.80 -2.13 -2.98
C VAL A 131 16.00 -0.87 -3.31
N ILE A 132 14.67 -0.97 -3.22
CA ILE A 132 13.77 0.15 -3.42
C ILE A 132 13.58 0.91 -2.10
N GLY A 133 13.85 2.22 -2.14
CA GLY A 133 13.83 3.07 -0.95
C GLY A 133 15.00 2.79 0.00
N ASP A 134 14.76 3.00 1.29
CA ASP A 134 15.81 2.82 2.30
C ASP A 134 16.09 1.33 2.56
N LYS A 135 17.34 1.02 2.83
CA LYS A 135 17.83 -0.25 3.36
C LYS A 135 18.14 -0.05 4.84
N LEU A 136 17.75 -0.99 5.68
CA LEU A 136 18.09 -0.96 7.09
C LEU A 136 19.61 -0.93 7.29
N SER A 137 20.09 -0.07 8.19
CA SER A 137 21.51 0.02 8.57
C SER A 137 21.87 -1.04 9.62
N ILE A 138 21.45 -2.29 9.39
CA ILE A 138 21.68 -3.45 10.23
C ILE A 138 22.20 -4.60 9.37
N GLU A 139 22.71 -5.65 9.98
CA GLU A 139 23.15 -6.85 9.28
C GLU A 139 22.02 -7.48 8.45
N ASN A 140 22.38 -8.21 7.41
CA ASN A 140 21.42 -9.01 6.65
C ASN A 140 20.74 -10.00 7.59
N ASP A 141 19.46 -10.30 7.30
CA ASP A 141 18.59 -11.16 8.13
C ASP A 141 18.29 -10.66 9.54
N SER A 142 18.83 -9.50 9.93
CA SER A 142 18.43 -8.82 11.16
C SER A 142 17.12 -8.08 10.98
N TRP A 143 16.51 -7.66 12.08
CA TRP A 143 15.20 -6.99 12.07
C TRP A 143 15.12 -5.88 13.12
N ILE A 144 14.15 -5.00 12.91
CA ILE A 144 13.69 -4.00 13.89
C ILE A 144 12.18 -4.06 14.02
N GLU A 145 11.65 -3.63 15.16
CA GLU A 145 10.20 -3.47 15.38
C GLU A 145 9.86 -1.98 15.49
N CYS A 146 8.99 -1.51 14.63
CA CYS A 146 8.46 -0.16 14.75
C CYS A 146 7.08 -0.05 14.11
N SER A 147 6.35 1.00 14.48
CA SER A 147 5.07 1.33 13.86
C SER A 147 5.27 1.93 12.47
N ASN A 148 4.20 1.96 11.66
CA ASN A 148 4.24 2.64 10.36
C ASN A 148 4.52 4.15 10.50
N PHE A 149 4.25 4.76 11.64
CA PHE A 149 4.56 6.16 11.90
C PHE A 149 6.05 6.44 12.12
N ASP A 150 6.81 5.43 12.52
CA ASP A 150 8.23 5.54 12.87
C ASP A 150 9.17 5.10 11.71
N ARG A 151 8.61 4.81 10.52
CA ARG A 151 9.39 4.31 9.37
C ARG A 151 10.53 5.25 8.96
N GLU A 152 10.26 6.56 8.87
CA GLU A 152 11.27 7.56 8.51
C GLU A 152 12.43 7.58 9.50
N ARG A 153 12.12 7.59 10.80
CA ARG A 153 13.12 7.58 11.88
C ARG A 153 14.00 6.32 11.84
N ASN A 154 13.47 5.22 11.34
CA ASN A 154 14.14 3.91 11.30
C ASN A 154 14.69 3.56 9.90
N HIS A 155 14.83 4.54 8.99
CA HIS A 155 15.33 4.31 7.64
C HIS A 155 14.56 3.20 6.90
N LEU A 156 13.23 3.31 6.85
CA LEU A 156 12.32 2.36 6.20
C LEU A 156 11.45 3.04 5.13
N LEU A 157 11.88 4.21 4.61
CA LEU A 157 11.13 4.86 3.54
C LEU A 157 11.18 4.04 2.25
N GLY A 158 10.20 4.28 1.38
CA GLY A 158 9.98 3.51 0.16
C GLY A 158 9.09 2.28 0.40
N ASP A 159 8.73 1.60 -0.68
CA ASP A 159 7.84 0.44 -0.62
C ASP A 159 8.54 -0.76 0.03
N LYS A 160 7.80 -1.48 0.83
CA LYS A 160 8.25 -2.69 1.53
C LYS A 160 7.26 -3.83 1.25
N ALA A 161 7.70 -5.05 1.45
CA ALA A 161 6.90 -6.26 1.27
C ALA A 161 6.22 -6.62 2.60
N GLU A 162 5.08 -5.98 2.88
CA GLU A 162 4.35 -6.12 4.14
C GLU A 162 3.38 -7.30 4.10
N ILE A 163 3.40 -8.11 5.17
CA ILE A 163 2.54 -9.28 5.38
C ILE A 163 1.83 -9.09 6.72
N TYR A 164 0.55 -8.83 6.71
CA TYR A 164 -0.23 -8.48 7.90
C TYR A 164 -1.18 -9.61 8.31
N LYS A 165 -1.54 -9.65 9.60
CA LYS A 165 -2.64 -10.48 10.09
C LYS A 165 -3.94 -10.11 9.39
N THR A 166 -4.58 -11.05 8.71
CA THR A 166 -5.79 -10.85 7.89
C THR A 166 -6.92 -10.25 8.70
N GLU A 167 -7.20 -10.78 9.89
CA GLU A 167 -8.30 -10.30 10.75
C GLU A 167 -8.11 -8.86 11.22
N LEU A 168 -6.85 -8.42 11.36
CA LEU A 168 -6.57 -7.03 11.71
C LEU A 168 -6.91 -6.09 10.54
N LEU A 169 -6.55 -6.48 9.31
CA LEU A 169 -6.88 -5.70 8.12
C LEU A 169 -8.39 -5.69 7.83
N LYS A 170 -9.08 -6.83 8.02
CA LYS A 170 -10.55 -6.91 7.88
C LYS A 170 -11.28 -5.88 8.75
N LYS A 171 -10.80 -5.64 9.97
CA LYS A 171 -11.37 -4.64 10.89
C LYS A 171 -11.01 -3.20 10.53
N ASN A 172 -10.03 -3.00 9.64
CA ASN A 172 -9.48 -1.69 9.31
C ASN A 172 -9.52 -1.38 7.80
N LYS A 173 -10.50 -1.87 7.07
CA LYS A 173 -10.68 -1.68 5.63
C LYS A 173 -10.57 -0.23 5.17
N PHE A 174 -10.28 -0.07 3.89
CA PHE A 174 -10.29 1.23 3.23
C PHE A 174 -11.69 1.85 3.23
N PRO A 175 -11.80 3.17 3.39
CA PRO A 175 -13.03 3.86 3.04
C PRO A 175 -13.23 3.81 1.52
N GLU A 176 -14.48 3.82 1.09
CA GLU A 176 -14.86 3.84 -0.31
C GLU A 176 -15.65 5.12 -0.59
N PHE A 177 -15.33 5.79 -1.69
CA PHE A 177 -15.97 7.04 -2.11
C PHE A 177 -16.51 6.88 -3.54
N ASP A 178 -17.70 7.41 -3.78
CA ASP A 178 -18.32 7.36 -5.11
C ASP A 178 -17.46 8.09 -6.15
N ASN A 179 -17.29 7.47 -7.32
CA ASN A 179 -16.50 7.99 -8.44
C ASN A 179 -15.01 8.27 -8.14
N GLU A 180 -14.46 7.65 -7.10
CA GLU A 180 -13.03 7.67 -6.80
C GLU A 180 -12.46 6.25 -6.86
N PHE A 181 -11.30 6.12 -7.51
CA PHE A 181 -10.67 4.83 -7.85
C PHE A 181 -9.35 4.59 -7.12
N PHE A 182 -8.95 5.52 -6.27
CA PHE A 182 -7.70 5.42 -5.53
C PHE A 182 -7.82 5.95 -4.10
N VAL A 183 -7.39 5.12 -3.15
CA VAL A 183 -7.06 5.51 -1.77
C VAL A 183 -5.68 4.92 -1.47
N THR A 184 -4.76 5.75 -0.96
CA THR A 184 -3.40 5.30 -0.65
C THR A 184 -3.40 4.19 0.41
N GLU A 185 -2.55 3.19 0.22
CA GLU A 185 -2.38 2.06 1.16
C GLU A 185 -1.99 2.52 2.57
N ALA A 186 -1.30 3.65 2.68
CA ALA A 186 -0.96 4.27 3.95
C ALA A 186 -2.18 4.46 4.88
N VAL A 187 -3.39 4.65 4.32
CA VAL A 187 -4.63 4.75 5.12
C VAL A 187 -4.85 3.50 5.97
N MET A 188 -4.61 2.32 5.44
CA MET A 188 -4.78 1.07 6.18
C MET A 188 -3.64 0.85 7.17
N TRP A 189 -2.41 1.07 6.74
CA TRP A 189 -1.22 0.90 7.59
C TRP A 189 -1.20 1.86 8.77
N ASP A 190 -1.59 3.11 8.55
CA ASP A 190 -1.71 4.12 9.60
C ASP A 190 -2.81 3.81 10.62
N LYS A 191 -3.94 3.20 10.19
CA LYS A 191 -4.97 2.72 11.13
C LYS A 191 -4.41 1.64 12.07
N VAL A 192 -3.65 0.70 11.52
CA VAL A 192 -3.01 -0.36 12.30
C VAL A 192 -2.01 0.22 13.30
N ALA A 193 -1.19 1.18 12.86
CA ALA A 193 -0.25 1.88 13.73
C ALA A 193 -0.95 2.69 14.84
N ALA A 194 -2.07 3.35 14.52
CA ALA A 194 -2.86 4.14 15.48
C ALA A 194 -3.51 3.28 16.57
N LEU A 195 -3.70 1.99 16.33
CA LEU A 195 -4.15 1.02 17.34
C LEU A 195 -3.00 0.51 18.23
N GLY A 196 -1.78 1.03 18.07
CA GLY A 196 -0.60 0.68 18.86
C GLY A 196 0.13 -0.56 18.37
N TYR A 197 -0.19 -1.05 17.17
CA TYR A 197 0.52 -2.19 16.58
C TYR A 197 1.83 -1.75 15.92
N GLN A 198 2.79 -2.68 15.92
CA GLN A 198 4.08 -2.59 15.25
C GLN A 198 4.17 -3.64 14.15
N VAL A 199 5.13 -3.46 13.26
CA VAL A 199 5.55 -4.45 12.27
C VAL A 199 7.00 -4.78 12.54
N ARG A 200 7.38 -6.05 12.38
CA ARG A 200 8.78 -6.46 12.40
C ARG A 200 9.32 -6.42 10.98
N TRP A 201 10.33 -5.56 10.78
CA TRP A 201 10.94 -5.24 9.48
C TRP A 201 12.27 -5.95 9.36
N TYR A 202 12.37 -6.88 8.40
CA TYR A 202 13.58 -7.65 8.13
C TYR A 202 14.40 -7.02 7.01
N ASN A 203 15.74 -7.06 7.16
CA ASN A 203 16.68 -6.53 6.16
C ASN A 203 16.97 -7.58 5.06
N THR A 204 15.93 -8.20 4.53
CA THR A 204 16.00 -9.30 3.56
C THR A 204 15.06 -9.03 2.40
N ILE A 205 15.56 -9.14 1.18
CA ILE A 205 14.75 -8.98 -0.04
C ILE A 205 13.90 -10.23 -0.23
N ILE A 206 12.58 -10.03 -0.33
CA ILE A 206 11.61 -11.11 -0.63
C ILE A 206 10.71 -10.77 -1.82
N TYR A 207 10.85 -9.57 -2.40
CA TYR A 207 9.92 -9.06 -3.40
C TYR A 207 10.71 -8.34 -4.50
N LEU A 208 10.42 -8.67 -5.77
CA LEU A 208 11.10 -8.16 -6.95
C LEU A 208 10.11 -7.33 -7.77
N CYS A 209 10.41 -6.05 -7.96
CA CYS A 209 9.56 -5.13 -8.71
C CYS A 209 10.03 -4.96 -10.14
N GLU A 210 9.08 -5.04 -11.07
CA GLU A 210 9.27 -4.62 -12.45
C GLU A 210 8.60 -3.25 -12.67
N TYR A 211 9.41 -2.19 -12.81
CA TYR A 211 8.88 -0.84 -13.04
C TYR A 211 8.43 -0.67 -14.49
N LEU A 212 7.14 -0.79 -14.70
CA LEU A 212 6.51 -0.55 -16.01
C LEU A 212 6.15 0.93 -16.18
N ASP A 213 6.20 1.42 -17.42
CA ASP A 213 5.84 2.81 -17.74
C ASP A 213 4.37 3.15 -17.42
N ASN A 214 3.50 2.15 -17.40
CA ASN A 214 2.07 2.25 -17.09
C ASN A 214 1.70 1.86 -15.65
N GLY A 215 2.67 1.74 -14.74
CA GLY A 215 2.44 1.40 -13.32
C GLY A 215 1.71 2.51 -12.55
N LEU A 216 0.98 2.17 -11.49
CA LEU A 216 0.29 3.14 -10.61
C LEU A 216 1.27 4.16 -10.02
N SER A 217 2.50 3.78 -9.74
CA SER A 217 3.57 4.68 -9.27
C SER A 217 3.92 5.75 -10.30
N LYS A 218 3.98 5.40 -11.60
CA LYS A 218 4.25 6.34 -12.69
C LYS A 218 2.98 7.05 -13.19
N SER A 219 1.79 6.45 -13.05
CA SER A 219 0.52 7.10 -13.40
C SER A 219 0.18 8.28 -12.49
N GLY A 220 0.96 8.49 -11.45
CA GLY A 220 0.83 9.65 -10.57
C GLY A 220 -0.38 9.58 -9.65
N ALA A 221 -0.81 8.39 -9.22
CA ALA A 221 -1.90 8.24 -8.24
C ALA A 221 -1.65 9.07 -6.96
N ASN A 222 -0.39 9.16 -6.52
CA ASN A 222 0.07 10.04 -5.44
C ASN A 222 0.56 11.42 -5.93
N SER A 223 0.23 11.81 -7.16
CA SER A 223 0.51 13.13 -7.73
C SER A 223 -0.61 14.12 -7.43
N LEU A 224 -0.37 15.39 -7.76
CA LEU A 224 -1.37 16.43 -7.66
C LEU A 224 -2.66 16.07 -8.45
N ASN A 225 -2.52 15.52 -9.65
CA ASN A 225 -3.66 15.09 -10.48
C ASN A 225 -4.39 13.89 -9.87
N GLY A 226 -3.65 12.93 -9.32
CA GLY A 226 -4.21 11.81 -8.58
C GLY A 226 -5.06 12.27 -7.39
N TYR A 227 -4.58 13.23 -6.63
CA TYR A 227 -5.31 13.84 -5.51
C TYR A 227 -6.52 14.66 -5.95
N ILE A 228 -6.47 15.33 -7.11
CA ILE A 228 -7.62 16.04 -7.69
C ILE A 228 -8.72 15.04 -8.04
N ASN A 229 -8.39 13.93 -8.67
CA ASN A 229 -9.35 12.93 -9.12
C ASN A 229 -9.94 12.10 -7.95
N ASN A 230 -9.18 11.95 -6.86
CA ASN A 230 -9.56 11.16 -5.68
C ASN A 230 -9.56 12.03 -4.41
N TYR A 231 -10.29 13.14 -4.47
CA TYR A 231 -10.25 14.19 -3.46
C TYR A 231 -10.75 13.75 -2.08
N MET A 232 -11.80 12.95 -2.02
CA MET A 232 -12.35 12.48 -0.74
C MET A 232 -11.42 11.47 -0.08
N GLY A 233 -10.85 10.55 -0.84
CA GLY A 233 -9.82 9.61 -0.37
C GLY A 233 -8.58 10.36 0.13
N PHE A 234 -8.15 11.38 -0.61
CA PHE A 234 -7.05 12.24 -0.19
C PHE A 234 -7.39 13.04 1.08
N SER A 235 -8.59 13.64 1.17
CA SER A 235 -9.07 14.35 2.37
C SER A 235 -9.09 13.44 3.59
N TYR A 236 -9.55 12.20 3.40
CA TYR A 236 -9.57 11.19 4.47
C TYR A 236 -8.15 10.86 4.96
N TYR A 237 -7.20 10.67 4.06
CA TYR A 237 -5.80 10.44 4.40
C TYR A 237 -5.21 11.61 5.19
N VAL A 238 -5.40 12.85 4.72
CA VAL A 238 -4.94 14.06 5.42
C VAL A 238 -5.54 14.16 6.83
N ARG A 239 -6.86 13.93 6.96
CA ARG A 239 -7.56 13.89 8.26
C ARG A 239 -6.94 12.87 9.21
N GLN A 240 -6.66 11.68 8.70
CA GLN A 240 -6.08 10.59 9.47
C GLN A 240 -4.67 10.95 9.96
N ARG A 241 -3.83 11.49 9.08
CA ARG A 241 -2.46 11.91 9.43
C ARG A 241 -2.47 13.04 10.48
N ILE A 242 -3.31 14.04 10.33
CA ILE A 242 -3.46 15.12 11.33
C ILE A 242 -3.88 14.56 12.69
N ARG A 243 -4.75 13.55 12.70
CA ARG A 243 -5.26 12.94 13.94
C ARG A 243 -4.24 12.08 14.67
N TYR A 244 -3.40 11.35 13.93
CA TYR A 244 -2.56 10.28 14.50
C TYR A 244 -1.09 10.64 14.61
N THR A 245 -0.64 11.73 13.97
CA THR A 245 0.77 12.11 13.97
C THR A 245 0.96 13.58 14.25
N TYR A 246 2.20 13.98 14.55
CA TYR A 246 2.51 15.38 14.79
C TYR A 246 2.35 16.24 13.54
N LEU A 247 1.89 17.48 13.73
CA LEU A 247 1.63 18.42 12.65
C LEU A 247 2.84 18.65 11.76
N GLU A 248 4.01 18.76 12.36
CA GLU A 248 5.28 19.06 11.67
C GLU A 248 5.61 18.04 10.59
N ASN A 249 5.27 16.77 10.82
CA ASN A 249 5.47 15.66 9.86
C ASN A 249 4.50 15.71 8.67
N ASN A 250 3.47 16.56 8.73
CA ASN A 250 2.39 16.58 7.73
C ASN A 250 2.29 17.91 6.96
N LEU A 251 3.21 18.85 7.19
CA LEU A 251 3.12 20.19 6.58
C LEU A 251 3.01 20.14 5.06
N ARG A 252 3.82 19.33 4.40
CA ARG A 252 3.77 19.13 2.93
C ARG A 252 2.42 18.59 2.48
N LEU A 253 1.92 17.57 3.15
CA LEU A 253 0.64 16.92 2.85
C LEU A 253 -0.52 17.91 2.99
N ILE A 254 -0.51 18.74 4.04
CA ILE A 254 -1.53 19.77 4.30
C ILE A 254 -1.50 20.85 3.22
N LEU A 255 -0.32 21.30 2.81
CA LEU A 255 -0.17 22.29 1.73
C LEU A 255 -0.67 21.74 0.40
N ASP A 256 -0.37 20.49 0.08
CA ASP A 256 -0.88 19.83 -1.12
C ASP A 256 -2.40 19.69 -1.06
N TYR A 257 -2.98 19.38 0.10
CA TYR A 257 -4.43 19.35 0.31
C TYR A 257 -5.09 20.71 0.07
N ILE A 258 -4.52 21.78 0.61
CA ILE A 258 -5.02 23.15 0.40
C ILE A 258 -4.95 23.52 -1.09
N ARG A 259 -3.83 23.18 -1.76
CA ARG A 259 -3.63 23.43 -3.20
C ARG A 259 -4.68 22.70 -4.03
N VAL A 260 -4.87 21.41 -3.79
CA VAL A 260 -5.89 20.60 -4.48
C VAL A 260 -7.29 21.14 -4.25
N SER A 261 -7.60 21.49 -2.99
CA SER A 261 -8.89 22.07 -2.64
C SER A 261 -9.19 23.38 -3.38
N LYS A 262 -8.17 24.25 -3.53
CA LYS A 262 -8.28 25.49 -4.33
C LYS A 262 -8.53 25.20 -5.81
N ILE A 263 -7.79 24.26 -6.41
CA ILE A 263 -7.97 23.86 -7.81
C ILE A 263 -9.40 23.35 -8.04
N LYS A 264 -9.92 22.53 -7.13
CA LYS A 264 -11.30 22.01 -7.16
C LYS A 264 -12.36 23.03 -6.77
N LYS A 265 -11.98 24.27 -6.43
CA LYS A 265 -12.88 25.34 -5.97
C LYS A 265 -13.76 24.92 -4.78
N ILE A 266 -13.20 24.12 -3.87
CA ILE A 266 -13.88 23.69 -2.65
C ILE A 266 -14.01 24.87 -1.68
N SER A 267 -15.19 25.07 -1.13
CA SER A 267 -15.41 26.16 -0.16
C SER A 267 -14.59 25.93 1.12
N PHE A 268 -14.16 27.04 1.75
CA PHE A 268 -13.37 26.99 2.99
C PHE A 268 -14.01 26.13 4.08
N ILE A 269 -15.32 26.23 4.25
CA ILE A 269 -16.06 25.42 5.24
C ILE A 269 -15.90 23.92 4.95
N LYS A 270 -16.04 23.51 3.69
CA LYS A 270 -15.87 22.11 3.27
C LYS A 270 -14.43 21.64 3.42
N ILE A 271 -13.45 22.48 3.10
CA ILE A 271 -12.01 22.16 3.29
C ILE A 271 -11.76 21.77 4.74
N VAL A 272 -12.18 22.62 5.67
CA VAL A 272 -11.98 22.45 7.11
C VAL A 272 -12.74 21.21 7.63
N HIS A 273 -14.00 21.08 7.22
CA HIS A 273 -14.86 19.95 7.62
C HIS A 273 -14.32 18.58 7.17
N ASN A 274 -13.85 18.50 5.93
CA ASN A 274 -13.40 17.23 5.34
C ASN A 274 -12.19 16.63 6.09
N ILE A 275 -11.33 17.47 6.65
CA ILE A 275 -10.19 17.02 7.48
C ILE A 275 -10.50 16.97 8.98
N GLY A 276 -11.77 17.22 9.35
CA GLY A 276 -12.26 17.07 10.72
C GLY A 276 -11.77 18.11 11.71
N LEU A 277 -11.42 19.31 11.24
CA LEU A 277 -11.01 20.43 12.07
C LEU A 277 -12.14 21.46 12.22
N SER A 278 -12.09 22.26 13.29
CA SER A 278 -12.83 23.52 13.40
C SER A 278 -12.13 24.62 12.58
N LYS A 279 -12.84 25.71 12.29
CA LYS A 279 -12.24 26.87 11.61
C LYS A 279 -11.05 27.43 12.40
N TYR A 280 -11.16 27.50 13.72
CA TYR A 280 -10.11 27.99 14.61
C TYR A 280 -8.87 27.09 14.55
N GLU A 281 -9.04 25.77 14.68
CA GLU A 281 -7.95 24.80 14.58
C GLU A 281 -7.25 24.88 13.24
N PHE A 282 -8.00 25.02 12.14
CA PHE A 282 -7.43 25.16 10.80
C PHE A 282 -6.61 26.45 10.64
N ILE A 283 -7.12 27.59 11.14
CA ILE A 283 -6.38 28.86 11.11
C ILE A 283 -5.10 28.75 11.93
N LYS A 284 -5.17 28.18 13.14
CA LYS A 284 -4.01 27.95 14.00
C LYS A 284 -2.99 27.03 13.31
N LEU A 285 -3.45 25.99 12.62
CA LEU A 285 -2.62 25.08 11.84
C LEU A 285 -1.87 25.83 10.74
N ILE A 286 -2.56 26.65 9.95
CA ILE A 286 -1.95 27.45 8.87
C ILE A 286 -0.97 28.49 9.41
N ALA A 287 -1.31 29.16 10.50
CA ALA A 287 -0.46 30.19 11.13
C ALA A 287 0.88 29.61 11.66
N ASN A 288 0.89 28.33 12.02
CA ASN A 288 2.09 27.64 12.47
C ASN A 288 2.95 27.05 11.33
N ILE A 289 2.52 27.18 10.07
CA ILE A 289 3.34 26.75 8.93
C ILE A 289 4.47 27.78 8.72
N PRO A 290 5.76 27.40 8.82
CA PRO A 290 6.87 28.34 8.64
C PRO A 290 6.81 29.02 7.26
N PHE A 291 7.00 30.35 7.24
CA PHE A 291 6.87 31.17 6.01
C PHE A 291 7.76 30.67 4.85
N HIS A 292 8.94 30.16 5.15
CA HIS A 292 9.85 29.60 4.14
C HIS A 292 9.30 28.35 3.43
N TYR A 293 8.39 27.58 4.07
CA TYR A 293 7.70 26.47 3.45
C TYR A 293 6.63 26.92 2.45
N ILE A 294 5.99 28.05 2.75
CA ILE A 294 4.95 28.65 1.91
C ILE A 294 5.58 29.28 0.66
N SER A 295 6.69 30.01 0.81
CA SER A 295 7.35 30.71 -0.30
C SER A 295 7.98 29.77 -1.34
N LYS A 296 8.57 28.65 -0.93
CA LYS A 296 9.16 27.65 -1.85
C LYS A 296 8.14 26.98 -2.77
N LYS A 297 6.87 26.85 -2.36
CA LYS A 297 5.84 26.16 -3.13
C LYS A 297 4.86 27.07 -3.88
N ILE A 298 4.69 28.32 -3.44
CA ILE A 298 3.86 29.30 -4.15
C ILE A 298 4.65 29.97 -5.28
N GLY A 299 5.99 30.08 -5.15
CA GLY A 299 6.88 30.64 -6.15
C GLY A 299 7.41 29.67 -7.22
N GLY A 300 7.08 28.40 -7.13
CA GLY A 300 7.53 27.37 -8.07
C GLY A 300 6.58 27.13 -9.24
N ASN A 301 6.20 28.19 -9.96
CA ASN A 301 5.79 28.07 -11.36
C ASN A 301 6.97 28.36 -12.27
N ASN A 302 7.21 27.44 -13.19
CA ASN A 302 8.14 27.53 -14.31
C ASN A 302 9.62 27.26 -13.96
N LYS A 303 9.97 25.95 -14.00
CA LYS A 303 11.15 25.44 -14.72
C LYS A 303 11.19 23.92 -14.54
N HIS A 304 10.66 23.23 -15.52
CA HIS A 304 11.25 22.00 -16.10
C HIS A 304 10.36 21.64 -17.29
N GLU A 305 10.90 22.01 -18.44
CA GLU A 305 10.65 21.34 -19.71
C GLU A 305 11.17 19.89 -19.63
#